data_f57a5fc98789d60a2637e5e82ee103f8
#
_entry.id   f57a5fc98789d60a2637e5e82ee103f8
#
_cell.length_a   1.000
_cell.length_b   1.000
_cell.length_c   1.000
_cell.angle_alpha   90.00
_cell.angle_beta   90.00
_cell.angle_gamma   90.00
#
_symmetry.space_group_name_H-M   'P 1'
#
loop_
_entity.id
_entity.type
_entity.pdbx_description
1 polymer ?
#
loop_
_entity_poly.entity_id
_entity_poly.type
_entity_poly.pdbx_seq_one_letter_code
_entity_poly.pdbx_strand_id
1 'polypeptide(L)'
;MSKKTELQKISEETMRFMRGKYVLDEVPGKYYDIDCLKFRQGKRTILSINVHEDHYDFQIIFGKAEREKFEVRLGEFPKTIQDLYNKSHALSDGLWMLIRVDDLETLEAVKKMIIIKKKPNRKPFPKEQAVYADCGHRCDLCVHYIGGTADEEYRNKLHKHVCHVYGWNPDDEILPCNGCFHGGLSGKYDCHQIKCAKDKGVTRCMDCSEYDCGKATVGWRPAIEVRSISADDVTWAILPYVDGQYGN
;
A
#
# COMPACT_ATOMS: atom_id res chain seq x y z
N MET A 1 13.42 -13.88 -15.32
CA MET A 1 12.09 -13.27 -15.07
C MET A 1 11.86 -12.17 -16.10
N SER A 2 10.64 -11.98 -16.60
CA SER A 2 10.38 -10.87 -17.53
C SER A 2 10.44 -9.54 -16.80
N LYS A 3 10.91 -8.47 -17.44
CA LYS A 3 11.01 -7.11 -16.89
C LYS A 3 9.66 -6.61 -16.31
N LYS A 4 8.56 -7.00 -16.95
CA LYS A 4 7.19 -6.68 -16.49
C LYS A 4 6.89 -7.30 -15.11
N THR A 5 7.37 -8.51 -14.84
CA THR A 5 7.17 -9.17 -13.53
C THR A 5 7.97 -8.46 -12.43
N GLU A 6 9.15 -7.94 -12.74
CA GLU A 6 9.99 -7.21 -11.78
C GLU A 6 9.40 -5.85 -11.45
N LEU A 7 8.98 -5.07 -12.44
CA LEU A 7 8.28 -3.81 -12.24
C LEU A 7 6.99 -3.99 -11.43
N GLN A 8 6.25 -5.07 -11.67
CA GLN A 8 5.07 -5.37 -10.87
C GLN A 8 5.43 -5.59 -9.40
N LYS A 9 6.50 -6.33 -9.10
CA LYS A 9 6.97 -6.53 -7.73
C LYS A 9 7.42 -5.24 -7.07
N ILE A 10 8.16 -4.39 -7.80
CA ILE A 10 8.58 -3.07 -7.33
C ILE A 10 7.35 -2.23 -6.95
N SER A 11 6.33 -2.22 -7.81
CA SER A 11 5.08 -1.52 -7.59
C SER A 11 4.38 -2.02 -6.32
N GLU A 12 4.18 -3.33 -6.20
CA GLU A 12 3.51 -3.97 -5.06
C GLU A 12 4.27 -3.71 -3.75
N GLU A 13 5.59 -3.88 -3.73
CA GLU A 13 6.44 -3.63 -2.56
C GLU A 13 6.47 -2.16 -2.14
N THR A 14 6.49 -1.25 -3.12
CA THR A 14 6.43 0.19 -2.85
C THR A 14 5.13 0.55 -2.13
N MET A 15 4.00 0.11 -2.68
CA MET A 15 2.68 0.45 -2.12
C MET A 15 2.47 -0.22 -0.76
N ARG A 16 2.92 -1.47 -0.61
CA ARG A 16 2.92 -2.19 0.68
C ARG A 16 3.70 -1.42 1.74
N PHE A 17 4.91 -0.96 1.40
CA PHE A 17 5.76 -0.18 2.29
C PHE A 17 5.14 1.18 2.63
N MET A 18 4.72 1.95 1.63
CA MET A 18 4.19 3.30 1.84
C MET A 18 2.89 3.28 2.65
N ARG A 19 1.93 2.45 2.24
CA ARG A 19 0.62 2.33 2.92
C ARG A 19 0.73 1.70 4.29
N GLY A 20 1.59 0.69 4.47
CA GLY A 20 1.79 0.01 5.74
C GLY A 20 2.55 0.84 6.79
N LYS A 21 3.42 1.74 6.38
CA LYS A 21 4.29 2.52 7.28
C LYS A 21 3.83 3.95 7.52
N TYR A 22 3.06 4.53 6.59
CA TYR A 22 2.76 5.97 6.62
C TYR A 22 1.27 6.27 6.49
N VAL A 23 0.86 7.36 7.14
CA VAL A 23 -0.44 8.02 6.96
C VAL A 23 -0.19 9.20 6.03
N LEU A 24 -0.42 9.01 4.73
CA LEU A 24 -0.16 9.96 3.65
C LEU A 24 -1.28 9.91 2.60
N ASP A 25 -1.56 11.06 2.01
CA ASP A 25 -2.41 11.16 0.84
C ASP A 25 -1.63 10.75 -0.42
N GLU A 26 -2.26 10.00 -1.30
CA GLU A 26 -1.78 9.65 -2.63
C GLU A 26 -2.40 10.64 -3.62
N VAL A 27 -1.59 11.50 -4.22
CA VAL A 27 -2.05 12.62 -5.03
C VAL A 27 -1.47 12.48 -6.45
N PRO A 28 -2.35 12.36 -7.47
CA PRO A 28 -1.91 12.32 -8.85
C PRO A 28 -1.27 13.64 -9.26
N GLY A 29 -0.39 13.58 -10.26
CA GLY A 29 0.24 14.76 -10.82
C GLY A 29 0.95 14.46 -12.12
N LYS A 30 1.64 15.48 -12.62
CA LYS A 30 2.55 15.37 -13.76
C LYS A 30 3.93 15.87 -13.34
N TYR A 31 4.95 15.24 -13.88
CA TYR A 31 6.32 15.74 -13.89
C TYR A 31 6.72 15.91 -15.36
N TYR A 32 6.71 17.18 -15.83
CA TYR A 32 6.57 17.46 -17.26
C TYR A 32 5.34 16.74 -17.82
N ASP A 33 5.49 15.90 -18.84
CA ASP A 33 4.38 15.13 -19.45
C ASP A 33 4.22 13.72 -18.87
N ILE A 34 5.05 13.33 -17.89
CA ILE A 34 5.05 12.00 -17.29
C ILE A 34 4.07 11.95 -16.12
N ASP A 35 3.24 10.93 -16.08
CA ASP A 35 2.33 10.68 -14.96
C ASP A 35 3.11 10.39 -13.68
N CYS A 36 2.72 11.03 -12.58
CA CYS A 36 3.35 10.79 -11.30
C CYS A 36 2.35 10.63 -10.16
N LEU A 37 2.74 9.83 -9.17
CA LEU A 37 2.04 9.67 -7.90
C LEU A 37 2.87 10.33 -6.80
N LYS A 38 2.24 11.22 -6.01
CA LYS A 38 2.89 11.92 -4.90
C LYS A 38 2.30 11.46 -3.57
N PHE A 39 3.16 11.03 -2.66
CA PHE A 39 2.80 10.77 -1.26
C PHE A 39 2.98 12.03 -0.44
N ARG A 40 1.89 12.57 0.12
CA ARG A 40 1.86 13.87 0.76
C ARG A 40 1.33 13.83 2.19
N GLN A 41 1.86 14.70 3.02
CA GLN A 41 1.29 15.09 4.30
C GLN A 41 0.94 16.57 4.25
N GLY A 42 -0.34 16.87 4.05
CA GLY A 42 -0.77 18.23 3.76
C GLY A 42 -0.05 18.80 2.54
N LYS A 43 0.66 19.92 2.71
CA LYS A 43 1.41 20.57 1.62
C LYS A 43 2.78 19.93 1.33
N ARG A 44 3.31 19.08 2.23
CA ARG A 44 4.66 18.49 2.10
C ARG A 44 4.62 17.19 1.33
N THR A 45 5.35 17.10 0.23
CA THR A 45 5.60 15.85 -0.50
C THR A 45 6.74 15.09 0.19
N ILE A 46 6.49 13.81 0.46
CA ILE A 46 7.48 12.90 1.07
C ILE A 46 8.21 12.11 -0.01
N LEU A 47 7.46 11.63 -0.99
CA LEU A 47 7.94 10.89 -2.15
C LEU A 47 7.11 11.28 -3.36
N SER A 48 7.74 11.42 -4.53
CA SER A 48 7.06 11.44 -5.82
C SER A 48 7.59 10.28 -6.67
N ILE A 49 6.72 9.60 -7.38
CA ILE A 49 7.05 8.47 -8.24
C ILE A 49 6.58 8.81 -9.65
N ASN A 50 7.50 8.97 -10.59
CA ASN A 50 7.18 9.11 -12.01
C ASN A 50 7.06 7.72 -12.61
N VAL A 51 6.00 7.49 -13.39
CA VAL A 51 5.64 6.18 -13.94
C VAL A 51 6.06 6.11 -15.39
N HIS A 52 7.08 5.29 -15.68
CA HIS A 52 7.55 4.99 -17.03
C HIS A 52 7.13 3.58 -17.45
N GLU A 53 7.25 3.27 -18.72
CA GLU A 53 6.89 1.94 -19.25
C GLU A 53 7.83 0.83 -18.76
N ASP A 54 9.09 1.15 -18.50
CA ASP A 54 10.16 0.19 -18.20
C ASP A 54 10.86 0.40 -16.84
N HIS A 55 10.50 1.42 -16.08
CA HIS A 55 11.03 1.74 -14.75
C HIS A 55 10.14 2.74 -14.01
N TYR A 56 10.51 3.02 -12.77
CA TYR A 56 10.00 4.13 -11.98
C TYR A 56 11.14 5.08 -11.63
N ASP A 57 10.88 6.40 -11.68
CA ASP A 57 11.77 7.39 -11.09
C ASP A 57 11.22 7.86 -9.75
N PHE A 58 11.96 7.59 -8.68
CA PHE A 58 11.63 8.01 -7.33
C PHE A 58 12.30 9.34 -7.02
N GLN A 59 11.52 10.37 -6.76
CA GLN A 59 12.03 11.68 -6.42
C GLN A 59 11.91 11.92 -4.92
N ILE A 60 13.05 12.15 -4.26
CA ILE A 60 13.14 12.50 -2.83
C ILE A 60 13.91 13.81 -2.71
N ILE A 61 13.37 14.75 -1.92
CA ILE A 61 14.01 16.03 -1.65
C ILE A 61 14.45 16.04 -0.18
N PHE A 62 15.74 16.06 0.07
CA PHE A 62 16.27 16.16 1.43
C PHE A 62 16.51 17.61 1.84
N GLY A 63 15.85 18.06 2.92
CA GLY A 63 16.20 19.28 3.61
C GLY A 63 17.51 19.14 4.38
N LYS A 64 17.97 20.20 5.04
CA LYS A 64 19.26 20.20 5.74
C LYS A 64 19.39 19.06 6.77
N ALA A 65 18.39 18.93 7.64
CA ALA A 65 18.41 17.90 8.69
C ALA A 65 18.36 16.46 8.16
N GLU A 66 17.66 16.23 7.04
CA GLU A 66 17.64 14.91 6.40
C GLU A 66 18.97 14.60 5.71
N ARG A 67 19.65 15.60 5.12
CA ARG A 67 20.99 15.43 4.54
C ARG A 67 22.02 15.03 5.59
N GLU A 68 22.06 15.74 6.71
CA GLU A 68 22.97 15.41 7.82
C GLU A 68 22.80 13.95 8.29
N LYS A 69 21.57 13.47 8.39
CA LYS A 69 21.28 12.06 8.73
C LYS A 69 21.69 11.07 7.63
N PHE A 70 21.52 11.47 6.38
CA PHE A 70 21.86 10.65 5.23
C PHE A 70 23.37 10.51 5.07
N GLU A 71 24.11 11.62 5.23
CA GLU A 71 25.57 11.69 5.12
C GLU A 71 26.28 10.75 6.12
N VAL A 72 25.78 10.69 7.36
CA VAL A 72 26.31 9.76 8.38
C VAL A 72 26.16 8.29 7.94
N ARG A 73 25.18 8.00 7.12
CA ARG A 73 24.84 6.65 6.66
C ARG A 73 25.16 6.41 5.18
N LEU A 74 25.79 7.35 4.50
CA LEU A 74 26.01 7.32 3.06
C LEU A 74 26.71 6.02 2.60
N GLY A 75 27.67 5.52 3.39
CA GLY A 75 28.38 4.26 3.10
C GLY A 75 27.52 2.99 3.15
N GLU A 76 26.29 3.06 3.71
CA GLU A 76 25.36 1.92 3.74
C GLU A 76 24.57 1.75 2.44
N PHE A 77 24.66 2.70 1.52
CA PHE A 77 23.89 2.73 0.28
C PHE A 77 24.69 2.22 -0.91
N PRO A 78 24.03 1.69 -1.96
CA PRO A 78 24.69 1.32 -3.22
C PRO A 78 25.50 2.48 -3.80
N LYS A 79 26.57 2.14 -4.49
CA LYS A 79 27.49 3.13 -5.10
C LYS A 79 26.76 4.09 -6.04
N THR A 80 25.75 3.60 -6.77
CA THR A 80 24.91 4.41 -7.66
C THR A 80 24.21 5.55 -6.92
N ILE A 81 23.68 5.28 -5.72
CA ILE A 81 23.01 6.28 -4.87
C ILE A 81 24.03 7.24 -4.26
N GLN A 82 25.20 6.73 -3.81
CA GLN A 82 26.28 7.58 -3.31
C GLN A 82 26.77 8.57 -4.38
N ASP A 83 26.99 8.08 -5.60
CA ASP A 83 27.44 8.91 -6.73
C ASP A 83 26.38 9.93 -7.14
N LEU A 84 25.09 9.53 -7.15
CA LEU A 84 23.99 10.45 -7.39
C LEU A 84 23.96 11.55 -6.32
N TYR A 85 24.08 11.20 -5.04
CA TYR A 85 24.12 12.17 -3.96
C TYR A 85 25.27 13.16 -4.11
N ASN A 86 26.49 12.66 -4.37
CA ASN A 86 27.69 13.48 -4.50
C ASN A 86 27.67 14.43 -5.72
N LYS A 87 26.94 14.05 -6.78
CA LYS A 87 26.74 14.89 -7.99
C LYS A 87 25.58 15.88 -7.86
N SER A 88 24.69 15.65 -6.92
CA SER A 88 23.52 16.51 -6.72
C SER A 88 23.87 17.79 -5.98
N HIS A 89 23.27 18.91 -6.38
CA HIS A 89 23.44 20.20 -5.72
C HIS A 89 22.19 20.57 -4.95
N ALA A 90 22.39 21.10 -3.74
CA ALA A 90 21.29 21.60 -2.94
C ALA A 90 20.75 22.92 -3.52
N LEU A 91 19.43 22.95 -3.74
CA LEU A 91 18.68 24.17 -4.07
C LEU A 91 18.11 24.81 -2.79
N SER A 92 17.39 25.91 -2.93
CA SER A 92 16.79 26.65 -1.81
C SER A 92 15.81 25.80 -0.98
N ASP A 93 15.14 24.85 -1.60
CA ASP A 93 14.13 23.95 -0.99
C ASP A 93 14.68 22.56 -0.60
N GLY A 94 15.94 22.29 -0.92
CA GLY A 94 16.64 21.06 -0.55
C GLY A 94 17.48 20.43 -1.66
N LEU A 95 18.00 19.24 -1.37
CA LEU A 95 18.76 18.44 -2.32
C LEU A 95 17.81 17.45 -3.00
N TRP A 96 17.67 17.59 -4.30
CA TRP A 96 16.78 16.80 -5.14
C TRP A 96 17.49 15.57 -5.66
N MET A 97 16.94 14.41 -5.36
CA MET A 97 17.43 13.13 -5.87
C MET A 97 16.33 12.46 -6.70
N LEU A 98 16.63 12.22 -7.97
CA LEU A 98 15.79 11.44 -8.88
C LEU A 98 16.46 10.11 -9.11
N ILE A 99 15.88 9.05 -8.59
CA ILE A 99 16.47 7.72 -8.53
C ILE A 99 15.70 6.79 -9.43
N ARG A 100 16.35 6.27 -10.46
CA ARG A 100 15.77 5.21 -11.30
C ARG A 100 15.70 3.91 -10.50
N VAL A 101 14.49 3.31 -10.46
CA VAL A 101 14.22 2.05 -9.77
C VAL A 101 13.63 1.07 -10.77
N ASP A 102 14.41 0.08 -11.14
CA ASP A 102 14.04 -1.02 -12.03
C ASP A 102 14.44 -2.41 -11.48
N ASP A 103 14.91 -2.43 -10.22
CA ASP A 103 15.23 -3.63 -9.45
C ASP A 103 14.85 -3.48 -7.96
N LEU A 104 14.73 -4.61 -7.25
CA LEU A 104 14.33 -4.63 -5.83
C LEU A 104 15.45 -4.17 -4.89
N GLU A 105 16.72 -4.31 -5.25
CA GLU A 105 17.85 -3.87 -4.41
C GLU A 105 17.87 -2.34 -4.31
N THR A 106 17.72 -1.66 -5.43
CA THR A 106 17.57 -0.21 -5.49
C THR A 106 16.33 0.25 -4.73
N LEU A 107 15.20 -0.48 -4.83
CA LEU A 107 14.00 -0.17 -4.06
C LEU A 107 14.25 -0.25 -2.54
N GLU A 108 14.97 -1.26 -2.05
CA GLU A 108 15.30 -1.37 -0.62
C GLU A 108 16.17 -0.20 -0.14
N ALA A 109 17.10 0.26 -0.95
CA ALA A 109 17.87 1.45 -0.64
C ALA A 109 16.97 2.72 -0.58
N VAL A 110 16.06 2.87 -1.53
CA VAL A 110 15.07 3.97 -1.54
C VAL A 110 14.15 3.93 -0.33
N LYS A 111 13.70 2.75 0.10
CA LYS A 111 12.90 2.61 1.35
C LYS A 111 13.66 3.14 2.58
N LYS A 112 14.97 2.86 2.69
CA LYS A 112 15.83 3.42 3.76
C LYS A 112 15.92 4.95 3.67
N MET A 113 16.03 5.50 2.47
CA MET A 113 16.03 6.95 2.25
C MET A 113 14.69 7.60 2.65
N ILE A 114 13.58 6.96 2.35
CA ILE A 114 12.24 7.43 2.76
C ILE A 114 12.13 7.46 4.28
N ILE A 115 12.67 6.46 5.00
CA ILE A 115 12.69 6.44 6.47
C ILE A 115 13.52 7.61 7.03
N ILE A 116 14.63 7.96 6.39
CA ILE A 116 15.44 9.14 6.76
C ILE A 116 14.63 10.44 6.53
N LYS A 117 13.93 10.53 5.40
CA LYS A 117 13.07 11.67 5.06
C LYS A 117 11.91 11.85 6.03
N LYS A 118 11.26 10.74 6.41
CA LYS A 118 10.11 10.74 7.30
C LYS A 118 10.07 9.46 8.14
N LYS A 119 10.11 9.62 9.45
CA LYS A 119 9.87 8.50 10.36
C LYS A 119 8.48 7.90 10.12
N PRO A 120 8.34 6.56 10.08
CA PRO A 120 7.04 5.89 10.02
C PRO A 120 6.08 6.40 11.10
N ASN A 121 4.82 6.59 10.74
CA ASN A 121 3.82 7.17 11.63
C ASN A 121 2.47 6.43 11.63
N ARG A 122 2.33 5.36 10.84
CA ARG A 122 1.14 4.51 10.89
C ARG A 122 1.26 3.55 12.06
N LYS A 123 0.18 3.44 12.83
CA LYS A 123 0.02 2.41 13.85
C LYS A 123 -0.66 1.20 13.21
N PRO A 124 -0.21 -0.03 13.49
CA PRO A 124 -0.92 -1.23 13.06
C PRO A 124 -2.31 -1.29 13.69
N PHE A 125 -3.23 -1.99 13.05
CA PHE A 125 -4.52 -2.27 13.67
C PHE A 125 -4.34 -3.17 14.89
N PRO A 126 -5.15 -2.99 15.95
CA PRO A 126 -5.21 -3.92 17.07
C PRO A 126 -5.49 -5.33 16.56
N LYS A 127 -4.81 -6.33 17.14
CA LYS A 127 -4.95 -7.73 16.74
C LYS A 127 -5.76 -8.57 17.71
N GLU A 128 -6.02 -8.05 18.91
CA GLU A 128 -6.67 -8.77 20.00
C GLU A 128 -8.09 -9.25 19.66
N GLN A 129 -8.77 -8.52 18.80
CA GLN A 129 -10.14 -8.82 18.35
C GLN A 129 -10.18 -9.10 16.84
N ALA A 130 -9.03 -9.40 16.22
CA ALA A 130 -8.95 -9.59 14.78
C ALA A 130 -9.74 -10.81 14.33
N VAL A 131 -10.70 -10.60 13.43
CA VAL A 131 -11.44 -11.65 12.74
C VAL A 131 -10.98 -11.65 11.29
N TYR A 132 -10.32 -12.73 10.88
CA TYR A 132 -9.82 -12.85 9.51
C TYR A 132 -10.74 -13.73 8.67
N ALA A 133 -11.01 -13.29 7.45
CA ALA A 133 -11.52 -14.14 6.39
C ALA A 133 -10.43 -15.13 5.93
N ASP A 134 -10.83 -16.19 5.24
CA ASP A 134 -9.90 -17.21 4.70
C ASP A 134 -8.79 -16.59 3.82
N CYS A 135 -9.08 -15.47 3.21
CA CYS A 135 -8.18 -14.74 2.32
C CYS A 135 -7.24 -13.74 3.03
N GLY A 136 -7.34 -13.59 4.34
CA GLY A 136 -6.57 -12.60 5.10
C GLY A 136 -7.22 -11.22 5.26
N HIS A 137 -8.45 -11.06 4.76
CA HIS A 137 -9.22 -9.83 4.99
C HIS A 137 -9.63 -9.70 6.46
N ARG A 138 -9.56 -8.49 7.01
CA ARG A 138 -10.01 -8.15 8.36
C ARG A 138 -11.53 -7.94 8.37
N CYS A 139 -12.27 -9.00 8.68
CA CYS A 139 -13.74 -8.93 8.75
C CYS A 139 -14.22 -7.95 9.83
N ASP A 140 -13.56 -7.89 10.98
CA ASP A 140 -13.89 -6.97 12.06
C ASP A 140 -13.79 -5.48 11.67
N LEU A 141 -13.07 -5.16 10.60
CA LEU A 141 -12.96 -3.82 10.03
C LEU A 141 -13.81 -3.64 8.76
N CYS A 142 -14.56 -4.66 8.34
CA CYS A 142 -15.31 -4.65 7.10
C CYS A 142 -16.68 -3.98 7.27
N VAL A 143 -17.08 -3.15 6.30
CA VAL A 143 -18.39 -2.48 6.28
C VAL A 143 -19.57 -3.46 6.27
N HIS A 144 -19.38 -4.64 5.69
CA HIS A 144 -20.43 -5.66 5.53
C HIS A 144 -20.53 -6.61 6.74
N TYR A 145 -19.48 -6.77 7.54
CA TYR A 145 -19.46 -7.79 8.59
C TYR A 145 -20.33 -7.40 9.78
N ILE A 146 -21.35 -8.21 10.06
CA ILE A 146 -22.37 -7.91 11.09
C ILE A 146 -21.77 -7.94 12.50
N GLY A 147 -20.79 -8.82 12.77
CA GLY A 147 -20.15 -8.95 14.07
C GLY A 147 -19.15 -7.86 14.42
N GLY A 148 -18.74 -7.04 13.44
CA GLY A 148 -17.63 -6.11 13.61
C GLY A 148 -18.01 -4.67 13.92
N THR A 149 -19.13 -4.18 13.38
CA THR A 149 -19.52 -2.77 13.50
C THR A 149 -21.01 -2.63 13.78
N ALA A 150 -21.34 -2.36 15.04
CA ALA A 150 -22.73 -2.12 15.45
C ALA A 150 -23.16 -0.66 15.21
N ASP A 151 -22.21 0.27 15.08
CA ASP A 151 -22.47 1.70 14.92
C ASP A 151 -22.76 2.04 13.44
N GLU A 152 -23.97 2.50 13.18
CA GLU A 152 -24.43 2.86 11.83
C GLU A 152 -23.67 4.07 11.26
N GLU A 153 -23.36 5.07 12.06
CA GLU A 153 -22.60 6.24 11.62
C GLU A 153 -21.19 5.83 11.16
N TYR A 154 -20.54 4.97 11.92
CA TYR A 154 -19.24 4.41 11.56
C TYR A 154 -19.29 3.59 10.27
N ARG A 155 -20.31 2.74 10.10
CA ARG A 155 -20.53 1.95 8.88
C ARG A 155 -20.75 2.83 7.66
N ASN A 156 -21.54 3.89 7.78
CA ASN A 156 -21.77 4.83 6.69
C ASN A 156 -20.50 5.60 6.30
N LYS A 157 -19.70 6.00 7.30
CA LYS A 157 -18.38 6.60 7.04
C LYS A 157 -17.46 5.64 6.29
N LEU A 158 -17.36 4.42 6.76
CA LEU A 158 -16.55 3.37 6.13
C LEU A 158 -17.01 3.08 4.71
N HIS A 159 -18.33 2.95 4.49
CA HIS A 159 -18.94 2.71 3.18
C HIS A 159 -18.55 3.80 2.17
N LYS A 160 -18.56 5.07 2.58
CA LYS A 160 -18.15 6.19 1.73
C LYS A 160 -16.72 6.03 1.21
N HIS A 161 -15.77 5.61 2.07
CA HIS A 161 -14.38 5.36 1.66
C HIS A 161 -14.26 4.15 0.73
N VAL A 162 -15.02 3.08 1.02
CA VAL A 162 -15.08 1.88 0.16
C VAL A 162 -15.62 2.23 -1.22
N CYS A 163 -16.73 3.00 -1.31
CA CYS A 163 -17.30 3.45 -2.58
C CYS A 163 -16.28 4.30 -3.37
N HIS A 164 -15.59 5.24 -2.73
CA HIS A 164 -14.58 6.06 -3.39
C HIS A 164 -13.41 5.22 -3.94
N VAL A 165 -12.92 4.26 -3.16
CA VAL A 165 -11.76 3.44 -3.55
C VAL A 165 -12.10 2.43 -4.65
N TYR A 166 -13.27 1.77 -4.54
CA TYR A 166 -13.66 0.66 -5.43
C TYR A 166 -14.64 1.06 -6.53
N GLY A 167 -15.08 2.32 -6.55
CA GLY A 167 -16.05 2.81 -7.53
C GLY A 167 -17.45 2.23 -7.35
N TRP A 168 -17.81 1.84 -6.13
CA TRP A 168 -19.16 1.37 -5.84
C TRP A 168 -20.13 2.55 -5.78
N ASN A 169 -21.42 2.29 -6.07
CA ASN A 169 -22.44 3.30 -5.92
C ASN A 169 -22.70 3.56 -4.42
N PRO A 170 -22.54 4.80 -3.92
CA PRO A 170 -22.76 5.11 -2.50
C PRO A 170 -24.22 4.97 -2.05
N ASP A 171 -25.16 4.91 -3.00
CA ASP A 171 -26.60 4.71 -2.72
C ASP A 171 -26.99 3.22 -2.64
N ASP A 172 -26.03 2.30 -2.93
CA ASP A 172 -26.29 0.87 -2.81
C ASP A 172 -26.40 0.47 -1.32
N GLU A 173 -27.33 -0.44 -1.05
CA GLU A 173 -27.52 -0.99 0.29
C GLU A 173 -26.28 -1.74 0.78
N ILE A 174 -25.87 -1.49 2.03
CA ILE A 174 -24.80 -2.25 2.69
C ILE A 174 -25.34 -3.64 3.06
N LEU A 175 -25.10 -4.62 2.20
CA LEU A 175 -25.55 -5.99 2.44
C LEU A 175 -24.84 -6.61 3.66
N PRO A 176 -25.57 -7.28 4.55
CA PRO A 176 -24.99 -7.91 5.72
C PRO A 176 -24.15 -9.15 5.35
N CYS A 177 -22.99 -9.33 6.02
CA CYS A 177 -22.10 -10.47 5.85
C CYS A 177 -21.85 -11.14 7.19
N ASN A 178 -22.05 -12.46 7.26
CA ASN A 178 -21.80 -13.28 8.46
C ASN A 178 -20.35 -13.84 8.52
N GLY A 179 -19.50 -13.47 7.59
CA GLY A 179 -18.16 -14.03 7.43
C GLY A 179 -18.11 -15.27 6.53
N CYS A 180 -16.91 -15.62 6.07
CA CYS A 180 -16.70 -16.69 5.10
C CYS A 180 -17.20 -18.05 5.58
N PHE A 181 -17.08 -18.35 6.88
CA PHE A 181 -17.53 -19.61 7.48
C PHE A 181 -19.06 -19.79 7.50
N HIS A 182 -19.79 -18.70 7.35
CA HIS A 182 -21.26 -18.68 7.39
C HIS A 182 -21.88 -18.25 6.05
N GLY A 183 -21.16 -18.48 4.94
CA GLY A 183 -21.68 -18.23 3.60
C GLY A 183 -21.42 -16.82 3.05
N GLY A 184 -20.64 -15.99 3.73
CA GLY A 184 -20.22 -14.68 3.24
C GLY A 184 -21.37 -13.70 3.02
N LEU A 185 -21.22 -12.83 2.04
CA LEU A 185 -22.26 -11.91 1.59
C LEU A 185 -23.45 -12.70 1.03
N SER A 186 -24.60 -12.62 1.69
CA SER A 186 -25.88 -13.22 1.29
C SER A 186 -25.91 -14.75 1.11
N GLY A 187 -24.96 -15.50 1.66
CA GLY A 187 -24.96 -16.99 1.56
C GLY A 187 -24.72 -17.54 0.16
N LYS A 188 -24.39 -16.70 -0.82
CA LYS A 188 -24.29 -17.05 -2.24
C LYS A 188 -22.88 -16.93 -2.83
N TYR A 189 -21.88 -16.70 -1.98
CA TYR A 189 -20.53 -16.47 -2.48
C TYR A 189 -19.80 -17.79 -2.73
N ASP A 190 -19.69 -18.21 -3.99
CA ASP A 190 -18.78 -19.27 -4.42
C ASP A 190 -17.34 -18.69 -4.44
N CYS A 191 -16.75 -18.56 -3.24
CA CYS A 191 -15.42 -18.00 -3.08
C CYS A 191 -14.38 -19.05 -3.44
N HIS A 192 -13.68 -18.82 -4.52
CA HIS A 192 -12.62 -19.68 -5.01
C HIS A 192 -11.46 -19.84 -3.99
N GLN A 193 -11.22 -18.86 -3.10
CA GLN A 193 -10.20 -18.96 -2.05
C GLN A 193 -10.58 -20.00 -0.98
N ILE A 194 -11.84 -20.06 -0.57
CA ILE A 194 -12.34 -21.08 0.36
C ILE A 194 -12.14 -22.48 -0.25
N LYS A 195 -12.48 -22.62 -1.53
CA LYS A 195 -12.32 -23.87 -2.26
C LYS A 195 -10.84 -24.28 -2.35
N CYS A 196 -9.98 -23.36 -2.74
CA CYS A 196 -8.54 -23.60 -2.83
C CYS A 196 -7.91 -23.93 -1.46
N ALA A 197 -8.31 -23.27 -0.38
CA ALA A 197 -7.83 -23.57 0.97
C ALA A 197 -8.20 -24.98 1.38
N LYS A 198 -9.45 -25.39 1.14
CA LYS A 198 -9.92 -26.78 1.37
C LYS A 198 -9.14 -27.80 0.56
N ASP A 199 -8.92 -27.57 -0.73
CA ASP A 199 -8.18 -28.46 -1.62
C ASP A 199 -6.72 -28.64 -1.17
N LYS A 200 -6.13 -27.59 -0.55
CA LYS A 200 -4.76 -27.61 0.00
C LYS A 200 -4.70 -28.07 1.46
N GLY A 201 -5.83 -28.40 2.09
CA GLY A 201 -5.88 -28.86 3.47
C GLY A 201 -5.48 -27.81 4.50
N VAL A 202 -5.61 -26.50 4.17
CA VAL A 202 -5.37 -25.39 5.09
C VAL A 202 -6.68 -24.74 5.51
N THR A 203 -6.71 -24.18 6.72
CA THR A 203 -7.90 -23.50 7.23
C THR A 203 -8.14 -22.18 6.53
N ARG A 204 -7.07 -21.43 6.26
CA ARG A 204 -7.13 -20.11 5.64
C ARG A 204 -6.09 -19.99 4.54
N CYS A 205 -6.39 -19.20 3.53
CA CYS A 205 -5.46 -18.93 2.43
C CYS A 205 -4.13 -18.34 2.94
N MET A 206 -4.18 -17.49 3.98
CA MET A 206 -2.99 -16.91 4.60
C MET A 206 -2.10 -17.93 5.35
N ASP A 207 -2.60 -19.11 5.67
CA ASP A 207 -1.84 -20.20 6.30
C ASP A 207 -1.18 -21.14 5.24
N CYS A 208 -1.43 -20.87 3.95
CA CYS A 208 -0.89 -21.65 2.85
C CYS A 208 0.60 -21.30 2.62
N SER A 209 1.44 -22.33 2.41
CA SER A 209 2.86 -22.14 2.07
C SER A 209 3.08 -21.37 0.76
N GLU A 210 2.08 -21.37 -0.12
CA GLU A 210 2.08 -20.63 -1.37
C GLU A 210 1.28 -19.31 -1.26
N TYR A 211 1.08 -18.80 -0.06
CA TYR A 211 0.35 -17.54 0.12
C TYR A 211 0.99 -16.44 -0.75
N ASP A 212 0.15 -15.57 -1.31
CA ASP A 212 0.53 -14.61 -2.36
C ASP A 212 0.83 -15.24 -3.74
N CYS A 213 0.27 -16.44 -3.99
CA CYS A 213 0.40 -17.15 -5.27
C CYS A 213 -0.25 -16.45 -6.48
N GLY A 214 -0.88 -15.31 -6.26
CA GLY A 214 -1.60 -14.58 -7.30
C GLY A 214 -3.02 -15.05 -7.57
N LYS A 215 -3.44 -16.17 -6.98
CA LYS A 215 -4.80 -16.70 -7.10
C LYS A 215 -5.73 -16.17 -6.01
N ALA A 216 -5.18 -15.71 -4.90
CA ALA A 216 -5.93 -15.03 -3.87
C ALA A 216 -6.35 -13.65 -4.40
N THR A 217 -7.44 -13.63 -5.14
CA THR A 217 -8.05 -12.40 -5.66
C THR A 217 -8.93 -11.79 -4.59
N VAL A 218 -8.37 -11.52 -3.43
CA VAL A 218 -9.10 -10.65 -2.55
C VAL A 218 -8.71 -9.24 -2.81
N GLY A 219 -9.68 -8.58 -3.30
CA GLY A 219 -9.71 -7.17 -3.31
C GLY A 219 -8.58 -6.61 -4.14
N TRP A 220 -7.76 -5.90 -3.68
CA TRP A 220 -6.96 -4.94 -4.34
C TRP A 220 -5.47 -5.27 -4.17
N ARG A 221 -4.85 -5.67 -5.25
CA ARG A 221 -3.40 -5.79 -5.26
C ARG A 221 -2.81 -4.39 -5.21
N PRO A 222 -1.91 -4.12 -4.27
CA PRO A 222 -1.25 -2.84 -4.22
C PRO A 222 -0.45 -2.62 -5.51
N ALA A 223 -0.87 -1.62 -6.27
CA ALA A 223 -0.14 -1.17 -7.45
C ALA A 223 0.05 0.34 -7.40
N ILE A 224 1.11 0.85 -8.02
CA ILE A 224 1.28 2.27 -8.24
C ILE A 224 0.27 2.70 -9.30
N GLU A 225 -0.75 3.44 -8.88
CA GLU A 225 -1.78 4.02 -9.72
C GLU A 225 -1.80 5.53 -9.56
N VAL A 226 -1.91 6.24 -10.68
CA VAL A 226 -1.94 7.71 -10.68
C VAL A 226 -3.37 8.19 -10.45
N ARG A 227 -3.87 8.02 -9.24
CA ARG A 227 -5.20 8.49 -8.82
C ARG A 227 -5.17 9.08 -7.41
N SER A 228 -6.21 9.83 -7.06
CA SER A 228 -6.34 10.44 -5.74
C SER A 228 -6.88 9.42 -4.74
N ILE A 229 -6.11 9.17 -3.68
CA ILE A 229 -6.50 8.31 -2.54
C ILE A 229 -6.08 9.04 -1.27
N SER A 230 -7.03 9.35 -0.40
CA SER A 230 -6.72 10.00 0.87
C SER A 230 -6.08 9.03 1.87
N ALA A 231 -5.42 9.57 2.89
CA ALA A 231 -4.90 8.78 4.01
C ALA A 231 -6.02 8.01 4.74
N ASP A 232 -7.22 8.56 4.77
CA ASP A 232 -8.41 7.92 5.34
C ASP A 232 -8.92 6.78 4.43
N ASP A 233 -8.93 6.96 3.11
CA ASP A 233 -9.26 5.88 2.17
C ASP A 233 -8.31 4.69 2.33
N VAL A 234 -7.01 4.95 2.48
CA VAL A 234 -6.03 3.90 2.77
C VAL A 234 -6.37 3.19 4.07
N THR A 235 -6.69 3.94 5.12
CA THR A 235 -6.97 3.41 6.46
C THR A 235 -8.25 2.59 6.50
N TRP A 236 -9.32 3.09 5.90
CA TRP A 236 -10.66 2.52 6.06
C TRP A 236 -11.05 1.54 4.94
N ALA A 237 -10.57 1.75 3.72
CA ALA A 237 -11.01 0.97 2.57
C ALA A 237 -9.92 0.06 1.97
N ILE A 238 -8.64 0.28 2.25
CA ILE A 238 -7.56 -0.51 1.66
C ILE A 238 -6.95 -1.47 2.68
N LEU A 239 -6.41 -0.94 3.78
CA LEU A 239 -5.67 -1.75 4.75
C LEU A 239 -6.48 -2.91 5.36
N PRO A 240 -7.78 -2.77 5.67
CA PRO A 240 -8.58 -3.90 6.14
C PRO A 240 -8.59 -5.09 5.18
N TYR A 241 -8.49 -4.81 3.88
CA TYR A 241 -8.54 -5.83 2.82
C TYR A 241 -7.19 -6.47 2.49
N VAL A 242 -6.11 -5.94 3.03
CA VAL A 242 -4.74 -6.40 2.75
C VAL A 242 -3.88 -6.62 3.99
N ASP A 243 -4.44 -6.42 5.19
CA ASP A 243 -3.71 -6.53 6.47
C ASP A 243 -2.99 -7.88 6.61
N GLY A 244 -3.64 -8.98 6.24
CA GLY A 244 -3.03 -10.30 6.22
C GLY A 244 -1.92 -10.48 5.18
N GLN A 245 -1.86 -9.63 4.16
CA GLN A 245 -0.87 -9.67 3.08
C GLN A 245 0.33 -8.75 3.36
N TYR A 246 0.13 -7.70 4.17
CA TYR A 246 1.20 -6.75 4.45
C TYR A 246 2.19 -7.21 5.52
N GLY A 247 1.93 -8.34 6.17
CA GLY A 247 2.82 -8.93 7.18
C GLY A 247 3.35 -7.90 8.17
N ASN A 248 3.10 -8.07 9.42
CA ASN A 248 3.78 -7.28 10.47
C ASN A 248 4.97 -8.04 11.00
#